data_793dc946c6d56b83406aa74f1db73a6b
#
_entry.id   793dc946c6d56b83406aa74f1db73a6b
#
_cell.length_a   1.000
_cell.length_b   1.000
_cell.length_c   1.000
_cell.angle_alpha   90.00
_cell.angle_beta   90.00
_cell.angle_gamma   90.00
#
_symmetry.space_group_name_H-M   'P 1'
#
loop_
_entity.id
_entity.type
_entity.pdbx_description
1 polymer ?
#
loop_
_entity_poly.entity_id
_entity_poly.type
_entity_poly.pdbx_seq_one_letter_code
_entity_poly.pdbx_strand_id
1 'polypeptide(L)'
;MDTTYGVLCLIPPIVAIGLALWTKQTIFSLFIAVWLGSTMMNGFNPLVGFVKIISDYMIPSLSGNASLIILVTLSGGMIAMLRTTGAAEAFATRVTKVINTAKKGQIVTCLSAFIFSYTEPCLMLGTIMRPVTDMVRISRAKLAYILDSMGCNLAALSPISSYGPFITGLIAAELLASGVEGNEWGIWLNMLPFNLYGVFAMISVLIVAAFGLNFGPMYKEEKRARETGKLLDDGVQPLVPEVKNELPADYKLTMWNFIIPIVCLFGSLFATIFWSGDLVNNGLVGCFRNANITLAICIAFMGGAMGAGIMGVSTKLFSVTKAFDTFINGMAELISVPFILVCAWSLGSIVKGMGTSEFLIHIVEHYLTPGMVPALVFLFGALISFATGSSWGVWSIMMPIAFPMAVAFDISIPFVVGAVIGGGLFGDQCSPISDTTVLSSTGASCNHIVHVMTQLPYGITVGISAFVGFLFGGLTGQYVLSIAVTAAILTVSLITLTQLTKRRYPEKVH
;
A
#
# COMPACT_ATOMS: atom_id res chain seq x y z
N MET A 1 -32.26 -17.62 13.56
CA MET A 1 -31.45 -17.30 14.75
C MET A 1 -31.68 -15.83 15.06
N ASP A 2 -32.23 -15.54 16.24
CA ASP A 2 -32.36 -14.16 16.69
C ASP A 2 -30.96 -13.61 17.00
N THR A 3 -30.38 -12.89 16.07
CA THR A 3 -29.20 -12.07 16.38
C THR A 3 -29.69 -10.97 17.34
N THR A 4 -29.10 -10.87 18.51
CA THR A 4 -29.52 -9.97 19.61
C THR A 4 -29.76 -8.52 19.14
N TYR A 5 -29.11 -8.10 18.06
CA TYR A 5 -29.15 -6.75 17.52
C TYR A 5 -29.85 -6.64 16.14
N GLY A 6 -30.12 -7.74 15.42
CA GLY A 6 -30.72 -7.72 14.07
C GLY A 6 -30.00 -6.74 13.14
N VAL A 7 -30.77 -5.94 12.39
CA VAL A 7 -30.24 -4.91 11.45
C VAL A 7 -29.35 -3.85 12.15
N LEU A 8 -29.52 -3.64 13.45
CA LEU A 8 -28.75 -2.64 14.20
C LEU A 8 -27.25 -2.98 14.27
N CYS A 9 -26.87 -4.25 14.09
CA CYS A 9 -25.45 -4.65 14.07
C CYS A 9 -24.66 -4.04 12.90
N LEU A 10 -25.34 -3.56 11.86
CA LEU A 10 -24.70 -2.88 10.72
C LEU A 10 -24.38 -1.41 11.01
N ILE A 11 -24.95 -0.81 12.06
CA ILE A 11 -24.79 0.62 12.34
C ILE A 11 -23.31 1.00 12.55
N PRO A 12 -22.50 0.33 13.42
CA PRO A 12 -21.12 0.71 13.60
C PRO A 12 -20.28 0.69 12.30
N PRO A 13 -20.26 -0.38 11.49
CA PRO A 13 -19.50 -0.37 10.23
C PRO A 13 -20.05 0.65 9.21
N ILE A 14 -21.37 0.84 9.10
CA ILE A 14 -21.93 1.86 8.19
C ILE A 14 -21.54 3.27 8.63
N VAL A 15 -21.54 3.55 9.95
CA VAL A 15 -21.11 4.84 10.48
C VAL A 15 -19.63 5.05 10.25
N ALA A 16 -18.79 4.02 10.42
CA ALA A 16 -17.36 4.10 10.10
C ALA A 16 -17.16 4.51 8.64
N ILE A 17 -17.84 3.85 7.69
CA ILE A 17 -17.78 4.17 6.27
C ILE A 17 -18.32 5.58 6.00
N GLY A 18 -19.53 5.89 6.47
CA GLY A 18 -20.18 7.17 6.23
C GLY A 18 -19.39 8.36 6.76
N LEU A 19 -18.84 8.25 7.98
CA LEU A 19 -17.98 9.29 8.55
C LEU A 19 -16.64 9.38 7.82
N ALA A 20 -16.05 8.26 7.39
CA ALA A 20 -14.81 8.29 6.62
C ALA A 20 -14.99 9.00 5.27
N LEU A 21 -16.11 8.75 4.59
CA LEU A 21 -16.47 9.45 3.34
C LEU A 21 -16.73 10.96 3.56
N TRP A 22 -17.38 11.31 4.66
CA TRP A 22 -17.74 12.70 4.95
C TRP A 22 -16.57 13.52 5.49
N THR A 23 -15.86 13.00 6.51
CA THR A 23 -14.82 13.74 7.23
C THR A 23 -13.43 13.57 6.63
N LYS A 24 -13.21 12.50 5.85
CA LYS A 24 -11.89 12.07 5.36
C LYS A 24 -10.88 11.81 6.48
N GLN A 25 -11.37 11.48 7.69
CA GLN A 25 -10.59 11.26 8.90
C GLN A 25 -10.82 9.84 9.42
N THR A 26 -9.90 8.93 9.11
CA THR A 26 -10.00 7.50 9.45
C THR A 26 -10.10 7.26 10.95
N ILE A 27 -9.20 7.88 11.74
CA ILE A 27 -9.15 7.70 13.20
C ILE A 27 -10.46 8.12 13.83
N PHE A 28 -10.96 9.31 13.47
CA PHE A 28 -12.22 9.84 13.98
C PHE A 28 -13.38 8.91 13.63
N SER A 29 -13.44 8.45 12.40
CA SER A 29 -14.53 7.59 11.91
C SER A 29 -14.57 6.24 12.61
N LEU A 30 -13.42 5.59 12.76
CA LEU A 30 -13.28 4.34 13.50
C LEU A 30 -13.62 4.52 14.99
N PHE A 31 -13.09 5.57 15.62
CA PHE A 31 -13.36 5.84 17.04
C PHE A 31 -14.85 6.05 17.33
N ILE A 32 -15.55 6.85 16.53
CA ILE A 32 -17.00 7.06 16.67
C ILE A 32 -17.78 5.76 16.44
N ALA A 33 -17.39 4.96 15.46
CA ALA A 33 -18.02 3.67 15.20
C ALA A 33 -17.86 2.70 16.39
N VAL A 34 -16.64 2.64 16.96
CA VAL A 34 -16.35 1.84 18.16
C VAL A 34 -17.17 2.34 19.35
N TRP A 35 -17.26 3.66 19.57
CA TRP A 35 -18.07 4.25 20.63
C TRP A 35 -19.54 3.90 20.46
N LEU A 36 -20.08 4.06 19.27
CA LEU A 36 -21.48 3.75 18.99
C LEU A 36 -21.78 2.26 19.23
N GLY A 37 -20.95 1.35 18.72
CA GLY A 37 -21.09 -0.08 18.95
C GLY A 37 -20.99 -0.44 20.43
N SER A 38 -20.01 0.10 21.17
CA SER A 38 -19.87 -0.08 22.60
C SER A 38 -21.09 0.45 23.34
N THR A 39 -21.65 1.61 22.95
CA THR A 39 -22.89 2.17 23.53
C THR A 39 -24.07 1.21 23.34
N MET A 40 -24.24 0.68 22.14
CA MET A 40 -25.34 -0.27 21.82
C MET A 40 -25.21 -1.56 22.63
N MET A 41 -24.02 -2.09 22.77
CA MET A 41 -23.75 -3.32 23.55
C MET A 41 -23.88 -3.12 25.07
N ASN A 42 -23.92 -1.88 25.55
CA ASN A 42 -24.06 -1.52 26.97
C ASN A 42 -25.39 -0.82 27.27
N GLY A 43 -26.47 -1.37 26.73
CA GLY A 43 -27.83 -0.90 27.01
C GLY A 43 -28.14 0.50 26.51
N PHE A 44 -27.49 0.94 25.43
CA PHE A 44 -27.62 2.26 24.82
C PHE A 44 -27.21 3.41 25.77
N ASN A 45 -26.31 3.14 26.72
CA ASN A 45 -25.77 4.16 27.60
C ASN A 45 -24.45 4.73 27.04
N PRO A 46 -24.45 5.97 26.52
CA PRO A 46 -23.28 6.53 25.85
C PRO A 46 -22.10 6.78 26.80
N LEU A 47 -22.34 7.07 28.08
CA LEU A 47 -21.27 7.28 29.05
C LEU A 47 -20.57 5.98 29.43
N VAL A 48 -21.35 4.93 29.70
CA VAL A 48 -20.80 3.59 29.95
C VAL A 48 -20.08 3.08 28.71
N GLY A 49 -20.69 3.24 27.52
CA GLY A 49 -20.08 2.89 26.25
C GLY A 49 -18.75 3.59 26.04
N PHE A 50 -18.64 4.88 26.36
CA PHE A 50 -17.40 5.65 26.24
C PHE A 50 -16.27 5.12 27.15
N VAL A 51 -16.57 4.84 28.42
CA VAL A 51 -15.57 4.28 29.35
C VAL A 51 -15.10 2.90 28.88
N LYS A 52 -16.03 2.08 28.42
CA LYS A 52 -15.75 0.72 27.96
C LYS A 52 -14.98 0.65 26.64
N ILE A 53 -14.95 1.70 25.83
CA ILE A 53 -14.05 1.76 24.66
C ILE A 53 -12.62 1.43 25.09
N ILE A 54 -12.16 2.08 26.15
CA ILE A 54 -10.76 1.95 26.59
C ILE A 54 -10.57 0.62 27.31
N SER A 55 -11.40 0.29 28.31
CA SER A 55 -11.20 -0.87 29.17
C SER A 55 -11.44 -2.20 28.46
N ASP A 56 -12.52 -2.29 27.67
CA ASP A 56 -13.01 -3.58 27.16
C ASP A 56 -12.58 -3.83 25.71
N TYR A 57 -12.21 -2.77 24.95
CA TYR A 57 -11.84 -2.88 23.53
C TYR A 57 -10.40 -2.45 23.24
N MET A 58 -10.01 -1.20 23.54
CA MET A 58 -8.70 -0.68 23.13
C MET A 58 -7.53 -1.33 23.89
N ILE A 59 -7.63 -1.46 25.22
CA ILE A 59 -6.57 -2.08 26.03
C ILE A 59 -6.38 -3.55 25.67
N PRO A 60 -7.42 -4.40 25.59
CA PRO A 60 -7.27 -5.78 25.13
C PRO A 60 -6.72 -5.90 23.73
N SER A 61 -7.18 -5.07 22.79
CA SER A 61 -6.68 -5.03 21.42
C SER A 61 -5.18 -4.69 21.36
N LEU A 62 -4.75 -3.69 22.12
CA LEU A 62 -3.34 -3.30 22.22
C LEU A 62 -2.49 -4.42 22.84
N SER A 63 -2.95 -5.01 23.95
CA SER A 63 -2.23 -6.06 24.65
C SER A 63 -2.06 -7.32 23.80
N GLY A 64 -3.10 -7.70 23.06
CA GLY A 64 -3.07 -8.87 22.18
C GLY A 64 -2.15 -8.72 20.97
N ASN A 65 -1.90 -7.47 20.54
CA ASN A 65 -1.16 -7.17 19.30
C ASN A 65 0.06 -6.26 19.52
N ALA A 66 0.62 -6.22 20.73
CA ALA A 66 1.71 -5.31 21.09
C ALA A 66 2.95 -5.46 20.19
N SER A 67 3.28 -6.67 19.74
CA SER A 67 4.40 -6.94 18.83
C SER A 67 4.24 -6.24 17.47
N LEU A 68 3.02 -6.16 16.97
CA LEU A 68 2.72 -5.49 15.69
C LEU A 68 2.82 -3.95 15.82
N ILE A 69 2.44 -3.40 16.97
CA ILE A 69 2.63 -1.98 17.27
C ILE A 69 4.12 -1.61 17.27
N ILE A 70 4.94 -2.42 17.93
CA ILE A 70 6.41 -2.24 17.94
C ILE A 70 6.96 -2.31 16.52
N LEU A 71 6.55 -3.31 15.75
CA LEU A 71 7.01 -3.53 14.38
C LEU A 71 6.70 -2.33 13.47
N VAL A 72 5.46 -1.82 13.48
CA VAL A 72 5.07 -0.65 12.69
C VAL A 72 5.88 0.59 13.12
N THR A 73 6.04 0.80 14.42
CA THR A 73 6.76 1.96 14.94
C THR A 73 8.25 1.92 14.54
N LEU A 74 8.90 0.76 14.65
CA LEU A 74 10.30 0.58 14.24
C LEU A 74 10.52 0.81 12.74
N SER A 75 9.54 0.47 11.90
CA SER A 75 9.64 0.72 10.44
C SER A 75 9.81 2.21 10.12
N GLY A 76 9.08 3.09 10.82
CA GLY A 76 9.21 4.55 10.66
C GLY A 76 10.61 5.05 11.00
N GLY A 77 11.16 4.58 12.12
CA GLY A 77 12.54 4.92 12.51
C GLY A 77 13.58 4.47 11.48
N MET A 78 13.45 3.23 10.98
CA MET A 78 14.34 2.72 9.92
C MET A 78 14.23 3.55 8.64
N ILE A 79 13.02 3.85 8.18
CA ILE A 79 12.78 4.63 6.95
C ILE A 79 13.44 6.01 7.06
N ALA A 80 13.25 6.71 8.19
CA ALA A 80 13.85 8.02 8.43
C ALA A 80 15.38 7.96 8.42
N MET A 81 15.98 6.95 9.05
CA MET A 81 17.43 6.74 9.05
C MET A 81 17.97 6.50 7.65
N LEU A 82 17.32 5.67 6.85
CA LEU A 82 17.74 5.39 5.46
C LEU A 82 17.65 6.64 4.58
N ARG A 83 16.58 7.44 4.76
CA ARG A 83 16.38 8.69 4.02
C ARG A 83 17.53 9.68 4.25
N THR A 84 18.04 9.78 5.48
CA THR A 84 19.10 10.74 5.84
C THR A 84 20.52 10.33 5.43
N THR A 85 20.76 9.09 5.01
CA THR A 85 22.10 8.64 4.60
C THR A 85 22.52 9.10 3.20
N GLY A 86 21.62 9.69 2.40
CA GLY A 86 21.88 9.97 0.99
C GLY A 86 21.97 8.71 0.13
N ALA A 87 21.40 7.59 0.60
CA ALA A 87 21.40 6.30 -0.10
C ALA A 87 20.80 6.42 -1.51
N ALA A 88 19.72 7.17 -1.61
CA ALA A 88 19.00 7.38 -2.84
C ALA A 88 19.81 8.19 -3.87
N GLU A 89 20.43 9.25 -3.44
CA GLU A 89 21.30 10.11 -4.27
C GLU A 89 22.55 9.36 -4.74
N ALA A 90 23.12 8.52 -3.88
CA ALA A 90 24.25 7.65 -4.25
C ALA A 90 23.86 6.66 -5.38
N PHE A 91 22.66 6.10 -5.31
CA PHE A 91 22.11 5.24 -6.35
C PHE A 91 21.90 6.00 -7.67
N ALA A 92 21.32 7.21 -7.62
CA ALA A 92 21.03 8.04 -8.79
C ALA A 92 22.29 8.29 -9.65
N THR A 93 23.43 8.60 -9.02
CA THR A 93 24.68 8.88 -9.74
C THR A 93 25.19 7.70 -10.59
N ARG A 94 24.81 6.48 -10.25
CA ARG A 94 25.14 5.28 -11.07
C ARG A 94 24.15 5.06 -12.19
N VAL A 95 22.87 5.22 -11.90
CA VAL A 95 21.78 4.93 -12.83
C VAL A 95 21.78 5.89 -14.01
N THR A 96 22.11 7.17 -13.80
CA THR A 96 22.23 8.18 -14.88
C THR A 96 23.19 7.76 -16.01
N LYS A 97 24.22 6.99 -15.71
CA LYS A 97 25.19 6.54 -16.71
C LYS A 97 24.68 5.48 -17.67
N VAL A 98 23.57 4.81 -17.35
CA VAL A 98 23.01 3.69 -18.12
C VAL A 98 21.83 4.11 -19.00
N ILE A 99 21.18 5.24 -18.67
CA ILE A 99 19.94 5.69 -19.32
C ILE A 99 20.26 6.64 -20.48
N ASN A 100 19.91 6.20 -21.69
CA ASN A 100 20.10 6.97 -22.92
C ASN A 100 18.84 7.04 -23.82
N THR A 101 17.73 6.42 -23.39
CA THR A 101 16.46 6.45 -24.12
C THR A 101 15.28 6.55 -23.16
N ALA A 102 14.16 7.13 -23.61
CA ALA A 102 12.93 7.23 -22.82
C ALA A 102 12.43 5.86 -22.33
N LYS A 103 12.48 4.83 -23.18
CA LYS A 103 12.11 3.46 -22.81
C LYS A 103 12.97 2.94 -21.64
N LYS A 104 14.30 3.07 -21.72
CA LYS A 104 15.19 2.66 -20.63
C LYS A 104 14.94 3.47 -19.38
N GLY A 105 14.71 4.78 -19.50
CA GLY A 105 14.39 5.66 -18.38
C GLY A 105 13.15 5.20 -17.62
N GLN A 106 12.06 4.92 -18.33
CA GLN A 106 10.82 4.42 -17.73
C GLN A 106 11.02 3.06 -17.04
N ILE A 107 11.64 2.09 -17.72
CA ILE A 107 11.87 0.73 -17.17
C ILE A 107 12.77 0.80 -15.93
N VAL A 108 13.86 1.56 -15.99
CA VAL A 108 14.78 1.69 -14.86
C VAL A 108 14.09 2.39 -13.68
N THR A 109 13.24 3.39 -13.92
CA THR A 109 12.44 4.00 -12.86
C THR A 109 11.51 2.97 -12.21
N CYS A 110 10.81 2.15 -12.99
CA CYS A 110 9.97 1.07 -12.46
C CYS A 110 10.79 0.06 -11.62
N LEU A 111 11.93 -0.38 -12.13
CA LEU A 111 12.79 -1.34 -11.41
C LEU A 111 13.42 -0.73 -10.15
N SER A 112 13.75 0.56 -10.19
CA SER A 112 14.26 1.26 -9.01
C SER A 112 13.24 1.33 -7.89
N ALA A 113 11.94 1.36 -8.19
CA ALA A 113 10.89 1.33 -7.17
C ALA A 113 10.98 0.08 -6.28
N PHE A 114 11.34 -1.09 -6.84
CA PHE A 114 11.56 -2.31 -6.04
C PHE A 114 12.68 -2.15 -5.02
N ILE A 115 13.74 -1.44 -5.40
CA ILE A 115 14.89 -1.20 -4.53
C ILE A 115 14.52 -0.25 -3.40
N PHE A 116 13.63 0.73 -3.66
CA PHE A 116 13.22 1.75 -2.70
C PHE A 116 11.87 1.46 -2.01
N SER A 117 11.32 0.25 -2.17
CA SER A 117 10.01 -0.14 -1.60
C SER A 117 9.94 -0.08 -0.06
N TYR A 118 11.07 -0.01 0.62
CA TYR A 118 11.18 0.12 2.08
C TYR A 118 11.09 1.58 2.58
N THR A 119 11.09 2.55 1.66
CA THR A 119 10.97 3.99 1.98
C THR A 119 9.62 4.51 1.48
N GLU A 120 9.49 5.82 1.34
CA GLU A 120 8.41 6.45 0.57
C GLU A 120 8.83 6.63 -0.90
N PRO A 121 8.65 5.61 -1.76
CA PRO A 121 9.23 5.63 -3.09
C PRO A 121 8.67 6.76 -3.95
N CYS A 122 7.44 7.20 -3.69
CA CYS A 122 6.77 8.23 -4.48
C CYS A 122 7.54 9.55 -4.51
N LEU A 123 7.88 10.09 -3.36
CA LEU A 123 8.60 11.36 -3.26
C LEU A 123 10.09 11.20 -3.56
N MET A 124 10.73 10.24 -2.88
CA MET A 124 12.17 10.08 -2.91
C MET A 124 12.66 9.62 -4.29
N LEU A 125 12.08 8.55 -4.84
CA LEU A 125 12.44 8.07 -6.17
C LEU A 125 12.13 9.12 -7.24
N GLY A 126 11.05 9.90 -7.06
CA GLY A 126 10.69 10.98 -7.96
C GLY A 126 11.78 12.04 -8.06
N THR A 127 12.24 12.56 -6.94
CA THR A 127 13.32 13.57 -6.91
C THR A 127 14.62 13.06 -7.53
N ILE A 128 14.93 11.78 -7.36
CA ILE A 128 16.11 11.10 -7.90
C ILE A 128 16.03 10.92 -9.41
N MET A 129 14.89 10.38 -9.88
CA MET A 129 14.73 9.99 -11.29
C MET A 129 14.32 11.15 -12.19
N ARG A 130 13.81 12.25 -11.63
CA ARG A 130 13.37 13.42 -12.38
C ARG A 130 14.46 13.98 -13.32
N PRO A 131 15.69 14.30 -12.90
CA PRO A 131 16.71 14.83 -13.81
C PRO A 131 17.02 13.83 -14.94
N VAL A 132 16.95 12.54 -14.66
CA VAL A 132 17.23 11.48 -15.63
C VAL A 132 16.11 11.36 -16.66
N THR A 133 14.86 11.39 -16.20
CA THR A 133 13.67 11.31 -17.08
C THR A 133 13.53 12.57 -17.94
N ASP A 134 13.89 13.75 -17.39
CA ASP A 134 13.91 15.00 -18.12
C ASP A 134 14.91 14.97 -19.29
N MET A 135 16.11 14.46 -19.06
CA MET A 135 17.16 14.33 -20.07
C MET A 135 16.72 13.50 -21.27
N VAL A 136 15.90 12.46 -21.05
CA VAL A 136 15.38 11.59 -22.10
C VAL A 136 13.95 11.94 -22.54
N ARG A 137 13.47 13.13 -22.21
CA ARG A 137 12.18 13.71 -22.62
C ARG A 137 10.95 12.86 -22.26
N ILE A 138 10.93 12.29 -21.06
CA ILE A 138 9.72 11.68 -20.47
C ILE A 138 8.91 12.81 -19.82
N SER A 139 7.60 12.86 -20.07
CA SER A 139 6.74 13.88 -19.45
C SER A 139 6.70 13.73 -17.92
N ARG A 140 6.56 14.84 -17.21
CA ARG A 140 6.45 14.85 -15.75
C ARG A 140 5.20 14.07 -15.27
N ALA A 141 4.12 14.10 -16.04
CA ALA A 141 2.93 13.30 -15.80
C ALA A 141 3.21 11.79 -15.90
N LYS A 142 4.03 11.37 -16.86
CA LYS A 142 4.42 9.96 -17.00
C LYS A 142 5.31 9.50 -15.86
N LEU A 143 6.25 10.33 -15.42
CA LEU A 143 7.06 10.04 -14.25
C LEU A 143 6.17 9.90 -13.02
N ALA A 144 5.27 10.86 -12.75
CA ALA A 144 4.36 10.82 -11.62
C ALA A 144 3.50 9.54 -11.62
N TYR A 145 2.94 9.15 -12.78
CA TYR A 145 2.21 7.89 -12.95
C TYR A 145 3.05 6.65 -12.60
N ILE A 146 4.32 6.58 -13.04
CA ILE A 146 5.20 5.46 -12.70
C ILE A 146 5.45 5.41 -11.21
N LEU A 147 5.73 6.55 -10.57
CA LEU A 147 6.02 6.64 -9.14
C LEU A 147 4.84 6.18 -8.30
N ASP A 148 3.65 6.68 -8.60
CA ASP A 148 2.43 6.36 -7.85
C ASP A 148 2.03 4.89 -8.05
N SER A 149 1.93 4.45 -9.30
CA SER A 149 1.53 3.09 -9.62
C SER A 149 2.52 2.02 -9.15
N MET A 150 3.80 2.33 -9.08
CA MET A 150 4.80 1.41 -8.52
C MET A 150 4.87 1.55 -7.00
N GLY A 151 4.84 2.79 -6.47
CA GLY A 151 5.12 3.08 -5.07
C GLY A 151 4.11 2.48 -4.11
N CYS A 152 2.84 2.87 -4.20
CA CYS A 152 1.82 2.40 -3.27
C CYS A 152 1.53 0.89 -3.42
N ASN A 153 1.45 0.40 -4.66
CA ASN A 153 1.17 -1.02 -4.89
C ASN A 153 2.30 -1.92 -4.41
N LEU A 154 3.56 -1.53 -4.67
CA LEU A 154 4.71 -2.31 -4.23
C LEU A 154 4.89 -2.27 -2.71
N ALA A 155 4.57 -1.14 -2.06
CA ALA A 155 4.59 -1.06 -0.60
C ALA A 155 3.64 -2.09 0.04
N ALA A 156 2.43 -2.28 -0.50
CA ALA A 156 1.49 -3.28 -0.01
C ALA A 156 1.94 -4.74 -0.23
N LEU A 157 2.83 -4.97 -1.19
CA LEU A 157 3.39 -6.29 -1.52
C LEU A 157 4.75 -6.53 -0.86
N SER A 158 5.32 -5.55 -0.16
CA SER A 158 6.64 -5.64 0.48
C SER A 158 6.50 -5.87 1.98
N PRO A 159 7.13 -6.92 2.53
CA PRO A 159 7.09 -7.16 3.99
C PRO A 159 7.91 -6.13 4.78
N ILE A 160 8.84 -5.46 4.12
CA ILE A 160 9.76 -4.48 4.73
C ILE A 160 9.30 -3.03 4.56
N SER A 161 8.10 -2.82 4.04
CA SER A 161 7.43 -1.51 4.03
C SER A 161 6.62 -1.31 5.31
N SER A 162 6.06 -0.12 5.51
CA SER A 162 5.10 0.14 6.57
C SER A 162 3.74 -0.58 6.36
N TYR A 163 3.40 -0.93 5.12
CA TYR A 163 2.13 -1.56 4.75
C TYR A 163 2.06 -3.04 5.13
N GLY A 164 3.16 -3.80 4.94
CA GLY A 164 3.21 -5.23 5.28
C GLY A 164 2.81 -5.50 6.74
N PRO A 165 3.49 -4.87 7.72
CA PRO A 165 3.15 -4.98 9.14
C PRO A 165 1.72 -4.53 9.47
N PHE A 166 1.22 -3.50 8.82
CA PHE A 166 -0.14 -3.02 9.02
C PHE A 166 -1.17 -4.04 8.55
N ILE A 167 -1.02 -4.56 7.33
CA ILE A 167 -1.94 -5.55 6.75
C ILE A 167 -1.92 -6.84 7.57
N THR A 168 -0.73 -7.32 7.96
CA THR A 168 -0.62 -8.52 8.81
C THR A 168 -1.22 -8.29 10.17
N GLY A 169 -1.14 -7.08 10.72
CA GLY A 169 -1.82 -6.70 11.95
C GLY A 169 -3.35 -6.81 11.87
N LEU A 170 -3.94 -6.38 10.77
CA LEU A 170 -5.37 -6.57 10.52
C LEU A 170 -5.74 -8.05 10.38
N ILE A 171 -4.96 -8.83 9.61
CA ILE A 171 -5.19 -10.27 9.43
C ILE A 171 -5.09 -11.01 10.76
N ALA A 172 -4.08 -10.72 11.60
CA ALA A 172 -3.90 -11.36 12.90
C ALA A 172 -5.11 -11.16 13.82
N ALA A 173 -5.67 -9.94 13.84
CA ALA A 173 -6.87 -9.67 14.62
C ALA A 173 -8.08 -10.48 14.16
N GLU A 174 -8.26 -10.60 12.84
CA GLU A 174 -9.38 -11.35 12.28
C GLU A 174 -9.23 -12.88 12.46
N LEU A 175 -8.01 -13.41 12.39
CA LEU A 175 -7.74 -14.81 12.75
C LEU A 175 -8.18 -15.11 14.19
N LEU A 176 -7.78 -14.23 15.12
CA LEU A 176 -8.16 -14.35 16.52
C LEU A 176 -9.68 -14.21 16.71
N ALA A 177 -10.29 -13.21 16.05
CA ALA A 177 -11.71 -12.94 16.16
C ALA A 177 -12.57 -14.05 15.58
N SER A 178 -12.19 -14.62 14.45
CA SER A 178 -12.93 -15.69 13.75
C SER A 178 -12.62 -17.08 14.28
N GLY A 179 -11.62 -17.25 15.17
CA GLY A 179 -11.20 -18.54 15.69
C GLY A 179 -10.58 -19.48 14.65
N VAL A 180 -10.08 -18.91 13.57
CA VAL A 180 -9.43 -19.65 12.47
C VAL A 180 -7.97 -19.88 12.84
N GLU A 181 -7.52 -21.11 12.82
CA GLU A 181 -6.10 -21.42 12.97
C GLU A 181 -5.33 -21.00 11.73
N GLY A 182 -4.27 -20.21 11.92
CA GLY A 182 -3.44 -19.72 10.83
C GLY A 182 -2.33 -18.79 11.28
N ASN A 183 -1.50 -18.40 10.33
CA ASN A 183 -0.43 -17.46 10.54
C ASN A 183 -0.69 -16.24 9.63
N GLU A 184 -0.67 -15.04 10.18
CA GLU A 184 -0.94 -13.79 9.49
C GLU A 184 0.01 -13.53 8.32
N TRP A 185 1.28 -13.87 8.47
CA TRP A 185 2.27 -13.76 7.40
C TRP A 185 2.05 -14.79 6.31
N GLY A 186 1.60 -16.00 6.67
CA GLY A 186 1.23 -17.04 5.70
C GLY A 186 0.03 -16.62 4.84
N ILE A 187 -1.01 -16.04 5.44
CA ILE A 187 -2.15 -15.50 4.69
C ILE A 187 -1.70 -14.32 3.82
N TRP A 188 -0.88 -13.42 4.35
CA TRP A 188 -0.36 -12.28 3.60
C TRP A 188 0.45 -12.74 2.37
N LEU A 189 1.36 -13.72 2.51
CA LEU A 189 2.13 -14.26 1.40
C LEU A 189 1.22 -14.93 0.34
N ASN A 190 0.24 -15.71 0.79
CA ASN A 190 -0.71 -16.38 -0.11
C ASN A 190 -1.67 -15.40 -0.80
N MET A 191 -1.91 -14.23 -0.21
CA MET A 191 -2.73 -13.16 -0.80
C MET A 191 -2.00 -12.42 -1.92
N LEU A 192 -0.66 -12.37 -1.93
CA LEU A 192 0.11 -11.56 -2.89
C LEU A 192 -0.32 -11.77 -4.35
N PRO A 193 -0.44 -13.00 -4.89
CA PRO A 193 -0.88 -13.22 -6.26
C PRO A 193 -2.35 -12.84 -6.50
N PHE A 194 -3.16 -12.80 -5.43
CA PHE A 194 -4.57 -12.46 -5.46
C PHE A 194 -4.88 -10.99 -5.19
N ASN A 195 -3.88 -10.17 -4.91
CA ASN A 195 -4.01 -8.73 -4.97
C ASN A 195 -4.04 -8.28 -6.45
N LEU A 196 -5.15 -8.63 -7.13
CA LEU A 196 -5.26 -8.47 -8.58
C LEU A 196 -5.05 -7.03 -9.02
N TYR A 197 -5.56 -6.04 -8.27
CA TYR A 197 -5.31 -4.65 -8.61
C TYR A 197 -3.83 -4.27 -8.45
N GLY A 198 -3.24 -4.48 -7.29
CA GLY A 198 -1.87 -4.05 -7.01
C GLY A 198 -0.84 -4.70 -7.95
N VAL A 199 -0.94 -6.01 -8.15
CA VAL A 199 -0.06 -6.75 -9.06
C VAL A 199 -0.22 -6.26 -10.50
N PHE A 200 -1.46 -6.16 -10.98
CA PHE A 200 -1.69 -5.77 -12.38
C PHE A 200 -1.52 -4.27 -12.64
N ALA A 201 -1.63 -3.41 -11.64
CA ALA A 201 -1.23 -2.00 -11.75
C ALA A 201 0.27 -1.88 -12.05
N MET A 202 1.13 -2.57 -11.29
CA MET A 202 2.57 -2.59 -11.54
C MET A 202 2.92 -3.23 -12.89
N ILE A 203 2.30 -4.37 -13.23
CA ILE A 203 2.52 -5.04 -14.54
C ILE A 203 2.09 -4.10 -15.67
N SER A 204 0.97 -3.38 -15.54
CA SER A 204 0.49 -2.43 -16.56
C SER A 204 1.51 -1.32 -16.81
N VAL A 205 2.11 -0.76 -15.76
CA VAL A 205 3.15 0.27 -15.89
C VAL A 205 4.36 -0.26 -16.64
N LEU A 206 4.82 -1.47 -16.32
CA LEU A 206 5.94 -2.13 -17.01
C LEU A 206 5.63 -2.39 -18.49
N ILE A 207 4.43 -2.87 -18.79
CA ILE A 207 3.97 -3.10 -20.18
C ILE A 207 3.89 -1.74 -20.93
N VAL A 208 3.30 -0.73 -20.31
CA VAL A 208 3.19 0.63 -20.88
C VAL A 208 4.57 1.22 -21.14
N ALA A 209 5.51 1.07 -20.22
CA ALA A 209 6.89 1.54 -20.36
C ALA A 209 7.67 0.77 -21.45
N ALA A 210 7.50 -0.56 -21.50
CA ALA A 210 8.23 -1.42 -22.43
C ALA A 210 7.75 -1.28 -23.89
N PHE A 211 6.43 -1.10 -24.10
CA PHE A 211 5.81 -1.10 -25.42
C PHE A 211 5.29 0.27 -25.86
N GLY A 212 5.43 1.30 -25.02
CA GLY A 212 4.98 2.65 -25.33
C GLY A 212 3.46 2.76 -25.51
N LEU A 213 2.69 2.00 -24.71
CA LEU A 213 1.23 1.93 -24.82
C LEU A 213 0.58 3.14 -24.11
N ASN A 214 0.79 4.33 -24.70
CA ASN A 214 0.19 5.56 -24.18
C ASN A 214 -1.21 5.79 -24.76
N PHE A 215 -2.19 6.09 -23.91
CA PHE A 215 -3.55 6.40 -24.34
C PHE A 215 -4.17 7.52 -23.49
N GLY A 216 -5.32 8.03 -23.95
CA GLY A 216 -6.01 9.11 -23.29
C GLY A 216 -5.17 10.40 -23.13
N PRO A 217 -5.33 11.12 -22.02
CA PRO A 217 -4.56 12.35 -21.77
C PRO A 217 -3.04 12.13 -21.71
N MET A 218 -2.56 10.98 -21.20
CA MET A 218 -1.14 10.65 -21.14
C MET A 218 -0.47 10.64 -22.53
N TYR A 219 -1.19 10.23 -23.57
CA TYR A 219 -0.66 10.24 -24.93
C TYR A 219 -0.28 11.65 -25.37
N LYS A 220 -1.11 12.65 -25.02
CA LYS A 220 -0.86 14.06 -25.36
C LYS A 220 0.38 14.60 -24.65
N GLU A 221 0.51 14.28 -23.36
CA GLU A 221 1.64 14.68 -22.53
C GLU A 221 2.96 14.11 -23.06
N GLU A 222 2.99 12.80 -23.36
CA GLU A 222 4.17 12.12 -23.90
C GLU A 222 4.51 12.58 -25.33
N LYS A 223 3.50 12.84 -26.18
CA LYS A 223 3.70 13.39 -27.53
C LYS A 223 4.33 14.76 -27.45
N ARG A 224 3.80 15.68 -26.63
CA ARG A 224 4.36 17.01 -26.42
C ARG A 224 5.82 16.93 -25.94
N ALA A 225 6.10 16.13 -24.91
CA ALA A 225 7.44 15.99 -24.36
C ALA A 225 8.47 15.51 -25.42
N ARG A 226 8.08 14.54 -26.26
CA ARG A 226 8.95 14.02 -27.34
C ARG A 226 9.18 15.03 -28.45
N GLU A 227 8.11 15.69 -28.94
CA GLU A 227 8.17 16.56 -30.11
C GLU A 227 8.76 17.94 -29.79
N THR A 228 8.40 18.51 -28.65
CA THR A 228 8.78 19.88 -28.30
C THR A 228 9.86 20.00 -27.23
N GLY A 229 10.14 18.91 -26.50
CA GLY A 229 11.00 18.93 -25.32
C GLY A 229 10.34 19.59 -24.09
N LYS A 230 9.09 20.07 -24.18
CA LYS A 230 8.35 20.65 -23.04
C LYS A 230 7.77 19.53 -22.18
N LEU A 231 8.28 19.37 -20.97
CA LEU A 231 7.90 18.28 -20.04
C LEU A 231 6.60 18.58 -19.29
N LEU A 232 6.23 19.86 -19.18
CA LEU A 232 4.95 20.36 -18.66
C LEU A 232 4.29 21.22 -19.72
N ASP A 233 2.98 21.45 -19.64
CA ASP A 233 2.24 22.34 -20.53
C ASP A 233 2.49 23.81 -20.19
N ASP A 234 2.30 24.68 -21.16
CA ASP A 234 2.48 26.13 -20.99
C ASP A 234 1.46 26.66 -19.97
N GLY A 235 1.93 27.40 -18.98
CA GLY A 235 1.09 27.97 -17.92
C GLY A 235 0.74 27.01 -16.76
N VAL A 236 1.13 25.74 -16.86
CA VAL A 236 0.92 24.74 -15.79
C VAL A 236 2.12 24.73 -14.87
N GLN A 237 1.88 25.01 -13.57
CA GLN A 237 2.93 24.98 -12.54
C GLN A 237 2.93 23.67 -11.76
N PRO A 238 4.11 23.21 -11.31
CA PRO A 238 4.20 22.09 -10.35
C PRO A 238 3.45 22.41 -9.06
N LEU A 239 3.00 21.36 -8.38
CA LEU A 239 2.30 21.49 -7.08
C LEU A 239 3.18 22.14 -6.00
N VAL A 240 4.45 21.79 -5.98
CA VAL A 240 5.44 22.29 -5.00
C VAL A 240 6.73 22.68 -5.76
N PRO A 241 7.39 23.80 -5.40
CA PRO A 241 8.74 24.11 -5.89
C PRO A 241 9.73 22.97 -5.63
N GLU A 242 10.81 22.93 -6.42
CA GLU A 242 11.81 21.87 -6.30
C GLU A 242 12.35 21.73 -4.87
N VAL A 243 12.11 20.57 -4.24
CA VAL A 243 12.73 20.22 -2.98
C VAL A 243 14.15 19.73 -3.26
N LYS A 244 15.14 20.44 -2.80
CA LYS A 244 16.53 19.98 -2.80
C LYS A 244 16.80 19.27 -1.47
N ASN A 245 17.22 18.01 -1.52
CA ASN A 245 17.78 17.36 -0.33
C ASN A 245 19.10 18.04 0.02
N GLU A 246 19.17 18.65 1.20
CA GLU A 246 20.36 19.36 1.67
C GLU A 246 21.36 18.39 2.31
N LEU A 247 22.06 17.63 1.47
CA LEU A 247 23.30 17.01 1.93
C LEU A 247 24.38 18.08 2.03
N PRO A 248 25.28 18.01 3.02
CA PRO A 248 26.41 18.95 3.10
C PRO A 248 27.17 19.00 1.78
N ALA A 249 27.48 20.21 1.30
CA ALA A 249 28.09 20.43 -0.02
C ALA A 249 29.42 19.66 -0.21
N ASP A 250 30.17 19.44 0.89
CA ASP A 250 31.45 18.73 0.90
C ASP A 250 31.32 17.22 1.08
N TYR A 251 30.08 16.68 1.21
CA TYR A 251 29.88 15.26 1.47
C TYR A 251 30.07 14.42 0.21
N LYS A 252 31.03 13.50 0.24
CA LYS A 252 31.27 12.56 -0.86
C LYS A 252 30.32 11.37 -0.78
N LEU A 253 29.25 11.43 -1.55
CA LEU A 253 28.34 10.30 -1.72
C LEU A 253 29.05 9.09 -2.31
N THR A 254 28.88 7.94 -1.67
CA THR A 254 29.41 6.66 -2.12
C THR A 254 28.29 5.62 -2.15
N MET A 255 28.42 4.57 -2.97
CA MET A 255 27.46 3.46 -2.97
C MET A 255 27.35 2.75 -1.62
N TRP A 256 28.33 2.89 -0.74
CA TRP A 256 28.30 2.31 0.61
C TRP A 256 27.19 2.93 1.48
N ASN A 257 26.78 4.19 1.23
CA ASN A 257 25.63 4.81 1.89
C ASN A 257 24.33 4.04 1.67
N PHE A 258 24.22 3.34 0.54
CA PHE A 258 23.10 2.48 0.19
C PHE A 258 23.34 1.02 0.62
N ILE A 259 24.52 0.47 0.31
CA ILE A 259 24.80 -0.97 0.47
C ILE A 259 24.83 -1.39 1.94
N ILE A 260 25.49 -0.61 2.83
CA ILE A 260 25.65 -0.99 4.24
C ILE A 260 24.32 -1.11 4.97
N PRO A 261 23.40 -0.12 4.93
CA PRO A 261 22.10 -0.26 5.58
C PRO A 261 21.29 -1.46 5.06
N ILE A 262 21.32 -1.69 3.75
CA ILE A 262 20.59 -2.80 3.13
C ILE A 262 21.17 -4.17 3.54
N VAL A 263 22.48 -4.30 3.55
CA VAL A 263 23.14 -5.53 4.01
C VAL A 263 22.84 -5.78 5.50
N CYS A 264 22.85 -4.75 6.33
CA CYS A 264 22.49 -4.86 7.74
C CYS A 264 21.01 -5.28 7.91
N LEU A 265 20.09 -4.70 7.11
CA LEU A 265 18.69 -5.03 7.15
C LEU A 265 18.44 -6.51 6.79
N PHE A 266 18.89 -6.93 5.63
CA PHE A 266 18.67 -8.32 5.18
C PHE A 266 19.52 -9.32 5.96
N GLY A 267 20.75 -8.94 6.37
CA GLY A 267 21.62 -9.77 7.18
C GLY A 267 20.99 -10.09 8.54
N SER A 268 20.46 -9.08 9.23
CA SER A 268 19.75 -9.28 10.50
C SER A 268 18.42 -9.99 10.33
N LEU A 269 17.68 -9.77 9.23
CA LEU A 269 16.47 -10.53 8.88
C LEU A 269 16.76 -12.03 8.81
N PHE A 270 17.67 -12.43 7.94
CA PHE A 270 17.98 -13.83 7.72
C PHE A 270 18.65 -14.47 8.94
N ALA A 271 19.52 -13.74 9.64
CA ALA A 271 20.11 -14.23 10.89
C ALA A 271 19.04 -14.57 11.94
N THR A 272 18.02 -13.69 12.08
CA THR A 272 16.93 -13.94 13.02
C THR A 272 15.99 -15.05 12.55
N ILE A 273 15.70 -15.16 11.26
CA ILE A 273 14.93 -16.28 10.69
C ILE A 273 15.66 -17.61 10.98
N PHE A 274 16.95 -17.69 10.70
CA PHE A 274 17.74 -18.90 10.90
C PHE A 274 17.88 -19.29 12.37
N TRP A 275 17.99 -18.29 13.24
CA TRP A 275 18.03 -18.53 14.69
C TRP A 275 16.69 -18.93 15.26
N SER A 276 15.61 -18.18 14.98
CA SER A 276 14.29 -18.47 15.58
C SER A 276 13.59 -19.67 14.95
N GLY A 277 13.93 -20.02 13.72
CA GLY A 277 13.39 -21.18 13.01
C GLY A 277 14.20 -22.46 13.20
N ASP A 278 15.30 -22.38 13.97
CA ASP A 278 16.22 -23.50 14.25
C ASP A 278 16.69 -24.21 12.97
N LEU A 279 17.52 -23.48 12.20
CA LEU A 279 18.06 -23.96 10.92
C LEU A 279 18.75 -25.31 11.03
N VAL A 280 19.40 -25.58 12.16
CA VAL A 280 20.21 -26.82 12.37
C VAL A 280 19.30 -28.04 12.40
N ASN A 281 18.19 -27.97 13.11
CA ASN A 281 17.28 -29.10 13.30
C ASN A 281 16.20 -29.19 12.21
N ASN A 282 15.76 -28.06 11.66
CA ASN A 282 14.63 -28.01 10.74
C ASN A 282 15.04 -27.90 9.25
N GLY A 283 16.34 -27.71 8.95
CA GLY A 283 16.79 -27.42 7.60
C GLY A 283 16.24 -26.09 7.06
N LEU A 284 16.57 -25.71 5.82
CA LEU A 284 16.18 -24.42 5.24
C LEU A 284 14.65 -24.24 5.18
N VAL A 285 13.92 -25.18 4.62
CA VAL A 285 12.46 -25.06 4.42
C VAL A 285 11.73 -25.07 5.76
N GLY A 286 12.10 -25.97 6.66
CA GLY A 286 11.49 -26.04 8.00
C GLY A 286 11.81 -24.81 8.84
N CYS A 287 13.01 -24.26 8.70
CA CYS A 287 13.41 -23.02 9.36
C CYS A 287 12.48 -21.85 9.00
N PHE A 288 12.26 -21.59 7.72
CA PHE A 288 11.34 -20.52 7.29
C PHE A 288 9.91 -20.74 7.76
N ARG A 289 9.46 -22.00 7.83
CA ARG A 289 8.11 -22.33 8.30
C ARG A 289 7.92 -22.10 9.79
N ASN A 290 8.96 -22.36 10.59
CA ASN A 290 8.90 -22.30 12.07
C ASN A 290 9.43 -20.96 12.63
N ALA A 291 10.01 -20.09 11.81
CA ALA A 291 10.58 -18.83 12.25
C ALA A 291 9.53 -17.87 12.81
N ASN A 292 9.91 -17.11 13.82
CA ASN A 292 9.13 -15.97 14.27
C ASN A 292 9.36 -14.77 13.32
N ILE A 293 8.54 -14.67 12.28
CA ILE A 293 8.69 -13.68 11.20
C ILE A 293 8.51 -12.26 11.75
N THR A 294 7.55 -12.02 12.64
CA THR A 294 7.33 -10.69 13.25
C THR A 294 8.57 -10.21 13.99
N LEU A 295 9.19 -11.06 14.81
CA LEU A 295 10.46 -10.75 15.48
C LEU A 295 11.58 -10.51 14.48
N ALA A 296 11.69 -11.34 13.44
CA ALA A 296 12.73 -11.23 12.44
C ALA A 296 12.66 -9.88 11.69
N ILE A 297 11.45 -9.39 11.38
CA ILE A 297 11.28 -8.09 10.74
C ILE A 297 11.54 -6.93 11.71
N CYS A 298 11.17 -7.03 13.00
CA CYS A 298 11.54 -6.03 13.99
C CYS A 298 13.07 -5.88 14.09
N ILE A 299 13.79 -6.98 14.18
CA ILE A 299 15.26 -6.99 14.22
C ILE A 299 15.88 -6.49 12.91
N ALA A 300 15.25 -6.80 11.77
CA ALA A 300 15.68 -6.27 10.48
C ALA A 300 15.58 -4.74 10.41
N PHE A 301 14.48 -4.16 10.88
CA PHE A 301 14.32 -2.71 10.94
C PHE A 301 15.35 -2.04 11.84
N MET A 302 15.61 -2.62 13.00
CA MET A 302 16.68 -2.14 13.88
C MET A 302 18.07 -2.29 13.22
N GLY A 303 18.35 -3.44 12.59
CA GLY A 303 19.61 -3.69 11.90
C GLY A 303 19.87 -2.71 10.75
N GLY A 304 18.84 -2.44 9.94
CA GLY A 304 18.89 -1.44 8.87
C GLY A 304 19.13 -0.02 9.40
N ALA A 305 18.41 0.38 10.46
CA ALA A 305 18.59 1.67 11.13
C ALA A 305 19.99 1.82 11.75
N MET A 306 20.48 0.76 12.40
CA MET A 306 21.86 0.75 12.96
C MET A 306 22.91 0.85 11.85
N GLY A 307 22.75 0.10 10.75
CA GLY A 307 23.63 0.17 9.58
C GLY A 307 23.69 1.58 9.00
N ALA A 308 22.53 2.23 8.86
CA ALA A 308 22.43 3.63 8.44
C ALA A 308 23.08 4.59 9.44
N GLY A 309 22.86 4.40 10.74
CA GLY A 309 23.45 5.19 11.81
C GLY A 309 24.98 5.09 11.84
N ILE A 310 25.51 3.86 11.82
CA ILE A 310 26.96 3.61 11.78
C ILE A 310 27.59 4.27 10.55
N MET A 311 26.95 4.09 9.37
CA MET A 311 27.43 4.69 8.14
C MET A 311 27.46 6.22 8.24
N GLY A 312 26.36 6.85 8.65
CA GLY A 312 26.26 8.31 8.73
C GLY A 312 27.19 8.93 9.77
N VAL A 313 27.38 8.28 10.91
CA VAL A 313 28.31 8.75 11.96
C VAL A 313 29.78 8.57 11.53
N SER A 314 30.12 7.39 10.97
CA SER A 314 31.49 7.10 10.53
C SER A 314 31.98 8.02 9.40
N THR A 315 31.04 8.43 8.53
CA THR A 315 31.31 9.36 7.43
C THR A 315 31.14 10.83 7.83
N LYS A 316 30.87 11.10 9.12
CA LYS A 316 30.63 12.46 9.65
C LYS A 316 29.46 13.21 8.97
N LEU A 317 28.52 12.48 8.41
CA LEU A 317 27.30 13.04 7.81
C LEU A 317 26.40 13.66 8.89
N PHE A 318 26.30 12.97 10.04
CA PHE A 318 25.59 13.44 11.23
C PHE A 318 26.23 12.88 12.52
N SER A 319 25.90 13.51 13.65
CA SER A 319 26.33 13.06 14.98
C SER A 319 25.51 11.88 15.47
N VAL A 320 26.00 11.18 16.49
CA VAL A 320 25.26 10.10 17.18
C VAL A 320 23.90 10.61 17.70
N THR A 321 23.90 11.80 18.34
CA THR A 321 22.65 12.43 18.82
C THR A 321 21.67 12.64 17.67
N LYS A 322 22.12 13.20 16.55
CA LYS A 322 21.29 13.40 15.37
C LYS A 322 20.74 12.10 14.80
N ALA A 323 21.51 11.00 14.86
CA ALA A 323 21.03 9.68 14.44
C ALA A 323 19.85 9.21 15.30
N PHE A 324 19.99 9.31 16.64
CA PHE A 324 18.90 8.97 17.56
C PHE A 324 17.68 9.85 17.36
N ASP A 325 17.87 11.18 17.24
CA ASP A 325 16.78 12.11 17.00
C ASP A 325 16.04 11.77 15.68
N THR A 326 16.79 11.45 14.62
CA THR A 326 16.21 11.05 13.34
C THR A 326 15.39 9.76 13.48
N PHE A 327 15.92 8.76 14.18
CA PHE A 327 15.22 7.50 14.42
C PHE A 327 13.93 7.70 15.21
N ILE A 328 13.99 8.46 16.32
CA ILE A 328 12.81 8.75 17.16
C ILE A 328 11.78 9.58 16.39
N ASN A 329 12.19 10.58 15.64
CA ASN A 329 11.27 11.38 14.82
C ASN A 329 10.61 10.54 13.73
N GLY A 330 11.36 9.62 13.10
CA GLY A 330 10.79 8.68 12.15
C GLY A 330 9.75 7.74 12.76
N MET A 331 9.99 7.27 14.00
CA MET A 331 8.98 6.52 14.75
C MET A 331 7.72 7.38 14.99
N ALA A 332 7.90 8.66 15.34
CA ALA A 332 6.80 9.59 15.60
C ALA A 332 6.00 9.92 14.32
N GLU A 333 6.60 9.94 13.14
CA GLU A 333 5.91 10.13 11.86
C GLU A 333 4.82 9.07 11.64
N LEU A 334 5.01 7.83 12.11
CA LEU A 334 4.04 6.75 11.97
C LEU A 334 3.12 6.55 13.19
N ILE A 335 3.10 7.44 14.18
CA ILE A 335 2.33 7.25 15.42
C ILE A 335 0.81 7.09 15.20
N SER A 336 0.27 7.66 14.13
CA SER A 336 -1.14 7.52 13.77
C SER A 336 -1.52 6.09 13.38
N VAL A 337 -0.57 5.32 12.81
CA VAL A 337 -0.82 3.97 12.29
C VAL A 337 -1.16 2.98 13.41
N PRO A 338 -0.39 2.87 14.51
CA PRO A 338 -0.77 2.13 15.71
C PRO A 338 -2.16 2.47 16.23
N PHE A 339 -2.52 3.75 16.23
CA PHE A 339 -3.83 4.16 16.74
C PHE A 339 -4.97 3.72 15.81
N ILE A 340 -4.77 3.79 14.49
CA ILE A 340 -5.71 3.23 13.50
C ILE A 340 -5.89 1.72 13.73
N LEU A 341 -4.80 0.98 13.93
CA LEU A 341 -4.86 -0.47 14.19
C LEU A 341 -5.68 -0.79 15.44
N VAL A 342 -5.42 -0.10 16.57
CA VAL A 342 -6.16 -0.31 17.81
C VAL A 342 -7.65 -0.05 17.63
N CYS A 343 -8.02 1.03 16.92
CA CYS A 343 -9.42 1.31 16.60
C CYS A 343 -10.03 0.25 15.67
N ALA A 344 -9.30 -0.23 14.66
CA ALA A 344 -9.75 -1.27 13.74
C ALA A 344 -9.99 -2.60 14.45
N TRP A 345 -9.06 -3.03 15.31
CA TRP A 345 -9.22 -4.24 16.13
C TRP A 345 -10.40 -4.12 17.11
N SER A 346 -10.59 -2.94 17.71
CA SER A 346 -11.73 -2.66 18.58
C SER A 346 -13.04 -2.74 17.81
N LEU A 347 -13.09 -2.22 16.56
CA LEU A 347 -14.26 -2.35 15.69
C LEU A 347 -14.51 -3.82 15.32
N GLY A 348 -13.49 -4.60 15.02
CA GLY A 348 -13.61 -6.04 14.77
C GLY A 348 -14.23 -6.79 15.95
N SER A 349 -13.81 -6.48 17.18
CA SER A 349 -14.39 -7.05 18.41
C SER A 349 -15.86 -6.69 18.58
N ILE A 350 -16.27 -5.47 18.21
CA ILE A 350 -17.67 -5.02 18.27
C ILE A 350 -18.50 -5.71 17.19
N VAL A 351 -18.02 -5.77 15.95
CA VAL A 351 -18.65 -6.46 14.81
C VAL A 351 -18.94 -7.92 15.18
N LYS A 352 -17.96 -8.61 15.79
CA LYS A 352 -18.12 -9.97 16.29
C LYS A 352 -19.15 -10.02 17.43
N GLY A 353 -19.03 -9.17 18.44
CA GLY A 353 -19.91 -9.17 19.62
C GLY A 353 -21.37 -8.84 19.31
N MET A 354 -21.64 -8.08 18.24
CA MET A 354 -22.98 -7.74 17.76
C MET A 354 -23.57 -8.77 16.81
N GLY A 355 -22.82 -9.79 16.39
CA GLY A 355 -23.28 -10.79 15.42
C GLY A 355 -23.46 -10.23 14.00
N THR A 356 -22.64 -9.24 13.63
CA THR A 356 -22.73 -8.59 12.31
C THR A 356 -22.42 -9.58 11.18
N SER A 357 -21.45 -10.49 11.41
CA SER A 357 -21.07 -11.50 10.42
C SER A 357 -22.21 -12.45 10.14
N GLU A 358 -22.87 -12.96 11.18
CA GLU A 358 -24.03 -13.87 11.09
C GLU A 358 -25.20 -13.22 10.37
N PHE A 359 -25.42 -11.93 10.64
CA PHE A 359 -26.46 -11.15 9.97
C PHE A 359 -26.17 -10.96 8.48
N LEU A 360 -24.93 -10.61 8.12
CA LEU A 360 -24.49 -10.46 6.72
C LEU A 360 -24.55 -11.78 5.95
N ILE A 361 -24.15 -12.89 6.59
CA ILE A 361 -24.28 -14.23 6.02
C ILE A 361 -25.73 -14.49 5.61
N HIS A 362 -26.67 -14.25 6.51
CA HIS A 362 -28.10 -14.47 6.25
C HIS A 362 -28.62 -13.61 5.09
N ILE A 363 -28.19 -12.35 5.00
CA ILE A 363 -28.54 -11.48 3.85
C ILE A 363 -27.95 -12.03 2.56
N VAL A 364 -26.67 -12.36 2.54
CA VAL A 364 -25.99 -12.82 1.32
C VAL A 364 -26.58 -14.15 0.85
N GLU A 365 -26.82 -15.11 1.76
CA GLU A 365 -27.46 -16.38 1.41
C GLU A 365 -28.85 -16.20 0.76
N HIS A 366 -29.57 -15.16 1.15
CA HIS A 366 -30.94 -14.94 0.69
C HIS A 366 -31.04 -14.08 -0.56
N TYR A 367 -30.12 -13.12 -0.77
CA TYR A 367 -30.24 -12.09 -1.84
C TYR A 367 -29.09 -12.09 -2.84
N LEU A 368 -27.94 -12.68 -2.52
CA LEU A 368 -26.72 -12.64 -3.34
C LEU A 368 -26.13 -14.04 -3.49
N THR A 369 -25.37 -14.25 -4.55
CA THR A 369 -24.52 -15.43 -4.67
C THR A 369 -23.24 -15.19 -3.86
N PRO A 370 -22.85 -16.08 -2.92
CA PRO A 370 -21.62 -15.91 -2.12
C PRO A 370 -20.37 -15.62 -2.95
N GLY A 371 -20.25 -16.22 -4.12
CA GLY A 371 -19.16 -15.97 -5.07
C GLY A 371 -19.02 -14.51 -5.55
N MET A 372 -20.01 -13.64 -5.34
CA MET A 372 -19.91 -12.22 -5.68
C MET A 372 -19.17 -11.42 -4.59
N VAL A 373 -19.01 -11.98 -3.39
CA VAL A 373 -18.42 -11.28 -2.24
C VAL A 373 -17.04 -10.67 -2.55
N PRO A 374 -16.05 -11.36 -3.14
CA PRO A 374 -14.75 -10.76 -3.43
C PRO A 374 -14.83 -9.55 -4.36
N ALA A 375 -15.68 -9.62 -5.40
CA ALA A 375 -15.87 -8.51 -6.32
C ALA A 375 -16.54 -7.30 -5.67
N LEU A 376 -17.56 -7.52 -4.84
CA LEU A 376 -18.25 -6.46 -4.09
C LEU A 376 -17.31 -5.82 -3.05
N VAL A 377 -16.55 -6.63 -2.33
CA VAL A 377 -15.53 -6.15 -1.38
C VAL A 377 -14.51 -5.26 -2.08
N PHE A 378 -13.99 -5.69 -3.24
CA PHE A 378 -13.10 -4.86 -4.05
C PHE A 378 -13.78 -3.55 -4.48
N LEU A 379 -15.00 -3.60 -5.01
CA LEU A 379 -15.73 -2.44 -5.50
C LEU A 379 -16.00 -1.42 -4.39
N PHE A 380 -16.53 -1.85 -3.25
CA PHE A 380 -16.80 -0.96 -2.12
C PHE A 380 -15.51 -0.40 -1.54
N GLY A 381 -14.47 -1.22 -1.36
CA GLY A 381 -13.15 -0.76 -0.95
C GLY A 381 -12.61 0.31 -1.88
N ALA A 382 -12.75 0.11 -3.20
CA ALA A 382 -12.32 1.06 -4.22
C ALA A 382 -13.06 2.41 -4.14
N LEU A 383 -14.38 2.38 -3.98
CA LEU A 383 -15.19 3.60 -3.87
C LEU A 383 -14.90 4.38 -2.58
N ILE A 384 -14.78 3.69 -1.45
CA ILE A 384 -14.48 4.31 -0.15
C ILE A 384 -13.08 4.92 -0.19
N SER A 385 -12.08 4.19 -0.70
CA SER A 385 -10.71 4.66 -0.81
C SER A 385 -10.58 5.86 -1.75
N PHE A 386 -11.24 5.82 -2.90
CA PHE A 386 -11.26 6.96 -3.84
C PHE A 386 -11.82 8.23 -3.19
N ALA A 387 -12.89 8.11 -2.42
CA ALA A 387 -13.55 9.25 -1.78
C ALA A 387 -12.79 9.77 -0.54
N THR A 388 -12.07 8.91 0.17
CA THR A 388 -11.29 9.28 1.37
C THR A 388 -9.83 9.61 1.07
N GLY A 389 -9.29 9.12 -0.04
CA GLY A 389 -7.88 9.25 -0.40
C GLY A 389 -6.95 8.41 0.49
N SER A 390 -7.45 7.31 1.09
CA SER A 390 -6.65 6.51 2.03
C SER A 390 -6.91 5.03 1.91
N SER A 391 -5.88 4.27 1.58
CA SER A 391 -5.92 2.81 1.63
C SER A 391 -5.97 2.26 3.05
N TRP A 392 -5.22 2.86 3.98
CA TRP A 392 -5.14 2.45 5.40
C TRP A 392 -6.51 2.41 6.08
N GLY A 393 -7.30 3.49 5.90
CA GLY A 393 -8.63 3.59 6.48
C GLY A 393 -9.58 2.54 5.95
N VAL A 394 -9.52 2.30 4.65
CA VAL A 394 -10.39 1.31 4.00
C VAL A 394 -10.06 -0.10 4.44
N TRP A 395 -8.78 -0.47 4.49
CA TRP A 395 -8.38 -1.79 4.98
C TRP A 395 -8.84 -2.03 6.41
N SER A 396 -8.73 -1.00 7.27
CA SER A 396 -9.17 -1.07 8.67
C SER A 396 -10.68 -1.26 8.83
N ILE A 397 -11.48 -0.70 7.92
CA ILE A 397 -12.94 -0.79 7.95
C ILE A 397 -13.42 -2.07 7.27
N MET A 398 -12.83 -2.43 6.13
CA MET A 398 -13.31 -3.55 5.30
C MET A 398 -12.84 -4.92 5.81
N MET A 399 -11.66 -5.00 6.45
CA MET A 399 -11.12 -6.28 6.92
C MET A 399 -12.05 -6.97 7.93
N PRO A 400 -12.56 -6.31 8.99
CA PRO A 400 -13.51 -6.91 9.93
C PRO A 400 -14.84 -7.35 9.32
N ILE A 401 -15.17 -6.85 8.14
CA ILE A 401 -16.39 -7.21 7.41
C ILE A 401 -16.11 -8.39 6.46
N ALA A 402 -15.08 -8.25 5.65
CA ALA A 402 -14.81 -9.17 4.54
C ALA A 402 -14.20 -10.50 5.00
N PHE A 403 -13.34 -10.49 6.01
CA PHE A 403 -12.68 -11.69 6.51
C PHE A 403 -13.67 -12.71 7.10
N PRO A 404 -14.56 -12.34 8.02
CA PRO A 404 -15.59 -13.27 8.54
C PRO A 404 -16.53 -13.78 7.43
N MET A 405 -16.87 -12.96 6.42
CA MET A 405 -17.66 -13.41 5.28
C MET A 405 -16.90 -14.47 4.46
N ALA A 406 -15.58 -14.33 4.28
CA ALA A 406 -14.78 -15.35 3.60
C ALA A 406 -14.83 -16.69 4.33
N VAL A 407 -14.70 -16.67 5.67
CA VAL A 407 -14.79 -17.87 6.52
C VAL A 407 -16.18 -18.51 6.42
N ALA A 408 -17.23 -17.71 6.55
CA ALA A 408 -18.59 -18.19 6.58
C ALA A 408 -19.08 -18.83 5.27
N PHE A 409 -18.62 -18.28 4.14
CA PHE A 409 -19.00 -18.77 2.80
C PHE A 409 -17.99 -19.75 2.20
N ASP A 410 -17.00 -20.19 2.97
CA ASP A 410 -15.90 -21.09 2.51
C ASP A 410 -15.20 -20.56 1.26
N ILE A 411 -15.01 -19.22 1.20
CA ILE A 411 -14.25 -18.56 0.14
C ILE A 411 -12.79 -18.47 0.59
N SER A 412 -11.86 -18.60 -0.34
CA SER A 412 -10.43 -18.46 -0.04
C SER A 412 -10.13 -17.15 0.68
N ILE A 413 -9.70 -17.22 1.94
CA ILE A 413 -9.33 -16.05 2.76
C ILE A 413 -8.28 -15.19 2.04
N PRO A 414 -7.16 -15.75 1.50
CA PRO A 414 -6.19 -14.95 0.74
C PRO A 414 -6.81 -14.21 -0.46
N PHE A 415 -7.81 -14.79 -1.12
CA PHE A 415 -8.47 -14.18 -2.26
C PHE A 415 -9.33 -12.97 -1.85
N VAL A 416 -10.09 -13.09 -0.76
CA VAL A 416 -10.90 -12.01 -0.21
C VAL A 416 -10.03 -10.90 0.38
N VAL A 417 -8.97 -11.25 1.12
CA VAL A 417 -7.98 -10.27 1.62
C VAL A 417 -7.34 -9.52 0.45
N GLY A 418 -7.00 -10.23 -0.64
CA GLY A 418 -6.52 -9.60 -1.88
C GLY A 418 -7.49 -8.60 -2.48
N ALA A 419 -8.79 -8.87 -2.39
CA ALA A 419 -9.84 -7.94 -2.82
C ALA A 419 -9.93 -6.68 -1.92
N VAL A 420 -9.83 -6.85 -0.59
CA VAL A 420 -9.79 -5.72 0.36
C VAL A 420 -8.59 -4.82 0.08
N ILE A 421 -7.39 -5.43 -0.01
CA ILE A 421 -6.16 -4.68 -0.23
C ILE A 421 -6.17 -4.01 -1.60
N GLY A 422 -6.55 -4.74 -2.65
CA GLY A 422 -6.63 -4.21 -4.02
C GLY A 422 -7.64 -3.07 -4.17
N GLY A 423 -8.81 -3.15 -3.51
CA GLY A 423 -9.81 -2.07 -3.51
C GLY A 423 -9.27 -0.79 -2.87
N GLY A 424 -8.62 -0.90 -1.70
CA GLY A 424 -7.95 0.22 -1.06
C GLY A 424 -6.89 0.86 -1.96
N LEU A 425 -6.04 0.05 -2.59
CA LEU A 425 -4.99 0.52 -3.50
C LEU A 425 -5.54 1.23 -4.74
N PHE A 426 -6.63 0.70 -5.35
CA PHE A 426 -7.26 1.34 -6.49
C PHE A 426 -7.73 2.77 -6.16
N GLY A 427 -8.45 2.89 -5.04
CA GLY A 427 -9.01 4.18 -4.65
C GLY A 427 -7.92 5.19 -4.28
N ASP A 428 -6.93 4.76 -3.53
CA ASP A 428 -5.76 5.55 -3.13
C ASP A 428 -5.03 6.08 -4.38
N GLN A 429 -4.59 5.19 -5.27
CA GLN A 429 -3.91 5.55 -6.50
C GLN A 429 -4.73 6.46 -7.43
N CYS A 430 -6.05 6.31 -7.48
CA CYS A 430 -6.90 7.08 -8.40
C CYS A 430 -7.43 8.38 -7.79
N SER A 431 -7.35 8.56 -6.47
CA SER A 431 -7.93 9.71 -5.77
C SER A 431 -7.09 10.97 -5.91
N PRO A 432 -7.73 12.12 -6.23
CA PRO A 432 -7.02 13.40 -6.27
C PRO A 432 -6.64 13.95 -4.88
N ILE A 433 -7.08 13.32 -3.81
CA ILE A 433 -6.81 13.75 -2.42
C ILE A 433 -5.92 12.75 -1.67
N SER A 434 -5.42 11.72 -2.35
CA SER A 434 -4.49 10.75 -1.79
C SER A 434 -3.12 11.38 -1.52
N ASP A 435 -2.53 11.02 -0.40
CA ASP A 435 -1.17 11.43 -0.03
C ASP A 435 -0.13 10.84 -0.99
N THR A 436 -0.25 9.58 -1.42
CA THR A 436 0.67 8.96 -2.39
C THR A 436 0.64 9.66 -3.73
N THR A 437 -0.55 10.06 -4.21
CA THR A 437 -0.72 10.81 -5.46
C THR A 437 -0.14 12.24 -5.36
N VAL A 438 -0.29 12.90 -4.20
CA VAL A 438 0.33 14.20 -3.91
C VAL A 438 1.86 14.07 -3.86
N LEU A 439 2.39 13.07 -3.16
CA LEU A 439 3.83 12.82 -3.06
C LEU A 439 4.45 12.47 -4.42
N SER A 440 3.78 11.68 -5.24
CA SER A 440 4.21 11.33 -6.61
C SER A 440 4.23 12.57 -7.52
N SER A 441 3.21 13.42 -7.42
CA SER A 441 3.16 14.70 -8.15
C SER A 441 4.31 15.62 -7.74
N THR A 442 4.58 15.71 -6.44
CA THR A 442 5.67 16.50 -5.86
C THR A 442 7.03 15.97 -6.28
N GLY A 443 7.27 14.67 -6.15
CA GLY A 443 8.52 14.00 -6.54
C GLY A 443 8.83 14.16 -8.01
N ALA A 444 7.83 14.00 -8.88
CA ALA A 444 7.97 14.25 -10.31
C ALA A 444 8.01 15.74 -10.66
N SER A 445 7.75 16.65 -9.73
CA SER A 445 7.53 18.08 -10.00
C SER A 445 6.49 18.27 -11.10
N CYS A 446 5.36 17.56 -10.98
CA CYS A 446 4.24 17.58 -11.90
C CYS A 446 3.09 18.44 -11.33
N ASN A 447 2.24 18.96 -12.19
CA ASN A 447 0.96 19.50 -11.74
C ASN A 447 0.06 18.35 -11.27
N HIS A 448 -0.51 18.49 -10.09
CA HIS A 448 -1.27 17.42 -9.44
C HIS A 448 -2.51 16.99 -10.23
N ILE A 449 -3.27 17.94 -10.76
CA ILE A 449 -4.48 17.63 -11.54
C ILE A 449 -4.11 16.95 -12.87
N VAL A 450 -3.04 17.41 -13.53
CA VAL A 450 -2.54 16.76 -14.76
C VAL A 450 -2.12 15.32 -14.45
N HIS A 451 -1.43 15.07 -13.32
CA HIS A 451 -1.07 13.73 -12.89
C HIS A 451 -2.32 12.85 -12.73
N VAL A 452 -3.29 13.27 -11.91
CA VAL A 452 -4.53 12.53 -11.67
C VAL A 452 -5.27 12.23 -12.97
N MET A 453 -5.49 13.25 -13.82
CA MET A 453 -6.23 13.08 -15.08
C MET A 453 -5.53 12.19 -16.09
N THR A 454 -4.21 12.11 -16.06
CA THR A 454 -3.43 11.24 -16.95
C THR A 454 -3.34 9.81 -16.44
N GLN A 455 -3.35 9.60 -15.12
CA GLN A 455 -3.27 8.31 -14.45
C GLN A 455 -4.62 7.57 -14.41
N LEU A 456 -5.71 8.31 -14.17
CA LEU A 456 -7.04 7.76 -13.93
C LEU A 456 -7.51 6.75 -15.00
N PRO A 457 -7.32 6.97 -16.32
CA PRO A 457 -7.69 5.98 -17.33
C PRO A 457 -6.97 4.63 -17.17
N TYR A 458 -5.71 4.65 -16.72
CA TYR A 458 -4.94 3.43 -16.47
C TYR A 458 -5.46 2.71 -15.22
N GLY A 459 -5.65 3.46 -14.11
CA GLY A 459 -6.19 2.90 -12.87
C GLY A 459 -7.57 2.26 -13.08
N ILE A 460 -8.48 2.94 -13.80
CA ILE A 460 -9.81 2.39 -14.14
C ILE A 460 -9.69 1.13 -14.99
N THR A 461 -8.79 1.11 -15.99
CA THR A 461 -8.60 -0.07 -16.84
C THR A 461 -8.14 -1.29 -16.02
N VAL A 462 -7.18 -1.10 -15.11
CA VAL A 462 -6.75 -2.16 -14.19
C VAL A 462 -7.86 -2.53 -13.21
N GLY A 463 -8.58 -1.54 -12.65
CA GLY A 463 -9.66 -1.75 -11.70
C GLY A 463 -10.80 -2.58 -12.28
N ILE A 464 -11.24 -2.28 -13.49
CA ILE A 464 -12.26 -3.09 -14.20
C ILE A 464 -11.74 -4.51 -14.45
N SER A 465 -10.49 -4.66 -14.88
CA SER A 465 -9.88 -5.98 -15.11
C SER A 465 -9.83 -6.81 -13.82
N ALA A 466 -9.44 -6.18 -12.69
CA ALA A 466 -9.38 -6.82 -11.38
C ALA A 466 -10.79 -7.18 -10.88
N PHE A 467 -11.77 -6.28 -11.03
CA PHE A 467 -13.16 -6.53 -10.65
C PHE A 467 -13.72 -7.77 -11.37
N VAL A 468 -13.52 -7.87 -12.68
CA VAL A 468 -13.96 -9.05 -13.46
C VAL A 468 -13.20 -10.29 -13.02
N GLY A 469 -11.90 -10.19 -12.71
CA GLY A 469 -11.12 -11.28 -12.15
C GLY A 469 -11.65 -11.78 -10.82
N PHE A 470 -11.97 -10.87 -9.88
CA PHE A 470 -12.59 -11.22 -8.59
C PHE A 470 -13.96 -11.85 -8.76
N LEU A 471 -14.77 -11.31 -9.67
CA LEU A 471 -16.10 -11.86 -9.98
C LEU A 471 -15.98 -13.28 -10.57
N PHE A 472 -15.08 -13.48 -11.54
CA PHE A 472 -14.85 -14.79 -12.14
C PHE A 472 -14.33 -15.80 -11.09
N GLY A 473 -13.29 -15.44 -10.34
CA GLY A 473 -12.70 -16.33 -9.34
C GLY A 473 -13.66 -16.70 -8.23
N GLY A 474 -14.46 -15.74 -7.76
CA GLY A 474 -15.45 -15.96 -6.72
C GLY A 474 -16.61 -16.84 -7.19
N LEU A 475 -17.16 -16.60 -8.39
CA LEU A 475 -18.28 -17.39 -8.93
C LEU A 475 -17.90 -18.82 -9.31
N THR A 476 -16.66 -19.04 -9.76
CA THR A 476 -16.20 -20.34 -10.25
C THR A 476 -15.40 -21.14 -9.24
N GLY A 477 -14.93 -20.51 -8.14
CA GLY A 477 -13.96 -21.10 -7.22
C GLY A 477 -12.56 -21.27 -7.80
N GLN A 478 -12.33 -20.83 -9.05
CA GLN A 478 -11.03 -20.98 -9.74
C GLN A 478 -10.15 -19.74 -9.53
N TYR A 479 -9.68 -19.55 -8.31
CA TYR A 479 -8.94 -18.35 -7.91
C TYR A 479 -7.67 -18.12 -8.72
N VAL A 480 -6.91 -19.18 -9.02
CA VAL A 480 -5.68 -19.07 -9.83
C VAL A 480 -6.00 -18.65 -11.27
N LEU A 481 -7.08 -19.17 -11.85
CA LEU A 481 -7.49 -18.81 -13.21
C LEU A 481 -7.96 -17.35 -13.30
N SER A 482 -8.47 -16.76 -12.20
CA SER A 482 -8.82 -15.34 -12.14
C SER A 482 -7.66 -14.41 -12.47
N ILE A 483 -6.43 -14.81 -12.14
CA ILE A 483 -5.19 -14.10 -12.50
C ILE A 483 -5.04 -14.03 -14.02
N ALA A 484 -5.23 -15.16 -14.70
CA ALA A 484 -5.15 -15.23 -16.17
C ALA A 484 -6.26 -14.43 -16.85
N VAL A 485 -7.48 -14.48 -16.30
CA VAL A 485 -8.63 -13.67 -16.79
C VAL A 485 -8.32 -12.18 -16.66
N THR A 486 -7.84 -11.73 -15.50
CA THR A 486 -7.45 -10.35 -15.28
C THR A 486 -6.35 -9.91 -16.25
N ALA A 487 -5.31 -10.75 -16.44
CA ALA A 487 -4.21 -10.49 -17.38
C ALA A 487 -4.71 -10.34 -18.82
N ALA A 488 -5.60 -11.22 -19.25
CA ALA A 488 -6.13 -11.20 -20.61
C ALA A 488 -6.96 -9.93 -20.86
N ILE A 489 -7.88 -9.60 -19.96
CA ILE A 489 -8.73 -8.38 -20.06
C ILE A 489 -7.85 -7.14 -20.07
N LEU A 490 -6.89 -7.04 -19.16
CA LEU A 490 -5.98 -5.89 -19.08
C LEU A 490 -5.18 -5.72 -20.37
N THR A 491 -4.57 -6.80 -20.86
CA THR A 491 -3.74 -6.75 -22.08
C THR A 491 -4.54 -6.31 -23.29
N VAL A 492 -5.72 -6.90 -23.50
CA VAL A 492 -6.63 -6.53 -24.59
C VAL A 492 -7.06 -5.07 -24.48
N SER A 493 -7.40 -4.63 -23.27
CA SER A 493 -7.83 -3.25 -23.01
C SER A 493 -6.72 -2.24 -23.29
N LEU A 494 -5.48 -2.48 -22.81
CA LEU A 494 -4.33 -1.60 -23.06
C LEU A 494 -4.01 -1.47 -24.56
N ILE A 495 -4.02 -2.57 -25.29
CA ILE A 495 -3.76 -2.57 -26.74
C ILE A 495 -4.87 -1.80 -27.48
N THR A 496 -6.14 -2.13 -27.18
CA THR A 496 -7.29 -1.52 -27.84
C THR A 496 -7.36 -0.02 -27.60
N LEU A 497 -7.23 0.43 -26.34
CA LEU A 497 -7.27 1.84 -25.99
C LEU A 497 -6.12 2.63 -26.62
N THR A 498 -4.93 2.03 -26.69
CA THR A 498 -3.78 2.65 -27.36
C THR A 498 -4.04 2.79 -28.86
N GLN A 499 -4.56 1.74 -29.53
CA GLN A 499 -4.87 1.80 -30.97
C GLN A 499 -5.96 2.83 -31.28
N LEU A 500 -7.01 2.88 -30.46
CA LEU A 500 -8.08 3.88 -30.62
C LEU A 500 -7.53 5.31 -30.46
N THR A 501 -6.64 5.52 -29.48
CA THR A 501 -6.00 6.82 -29.27
C THR A 501 -5.12 7.21 -30.45
N LYS A 502 -4.30 6.30 -30.99
CA LYS A 502 -3.46 6.57 -32.17
C LYS A 502 -4.30 6.89 -33.42
N ARG A 503 -5.43 6.22 -33.62
CA ARG A 503 -6.36 6.53 -34.71
C ARG A 503 -6.96 7.94 -34.58
N ARG A 504 -7.26 8.36 -33.36
CA ARG A 504 -7.84 9.69 -33.07
C ARG A 504 -6.80 10.83 -33.16
N TYR A 505 -5.55 10.54 -32.88
CA TYR A 505 -4.44 11.49 -32.87
C TYR A 505 -3.26 10.96 -33.68
N PRO A 506 -3.36 10.87 -35.03
CA PRO A 506 -2.29 10.31 -35.85
C PRO A 506 -0.99 11.09 -35.65
N GLU A 507 0.12 10.38 -35.56
CA GLU A 507 1.45 10.99 -35.59
C GLU A 507 1.66 11.59 -36.98
N LYS A 508 2.09 12.85 -37.08
CA LYS A 508 2.53 13.41 -38.34
C LYS A 508 3.79 12.63 -38.74
N VAL A 509 3.69 11.88 -39.83
CA VAL A 509 4.85 11.26 -40.46
C VAL A 509 5.71 12.41 -40.98
N HIS A 510 6.84 12.67 -40.36
CA HIS A 510 7.90 13.58 -40.83
C HIS A 510 8.97 12.78 -41.56
#